data_973ff86a261e6e1facbf922743c60633
#
_entry.id   973ff86a261e6e1facbf922743c60633
#
_cell.length_a   1.000
_cell.length_b   1.000
_cell.length_c   1.000
_cell.angle_alpha   90.00
_cell.angle_beta   90.00
_cell.angle_gamma   90.00
#
_symmetry.space_group_name_H-M   'P 1'
#
loop_
_entity.id
_entity.type
_entity.pdbx_description
1 polymer ?
#
loop_
_entity_poly.entity_id
_entity_poly.type
_entity_poly.pdbx_seq_one_letter_code
_entity_poly.pdbx_strand_id
1 'polypeptide(L)'
;MTRPAPLAGVGRVASAAALIAVLTVLSRLAGFGRTAVFTWVVQDSDLGAMYVLANAVPNIIFEIVAGGALASLVVPLLAGAVAAGDRQAVTATTGALLTWTLTLLVPLAVLLALAAGPLINLLGDNRSPEELAAGARMLRVFAPQLPLYGIGIVLTGVLQAHRRFAWPVIAPLLSSLTVIVAYLVFVGVAGPGASVAQAGRGAELILSGGTTLGVVVLSLSLLIPIRRLRLRPRPGYTFAADARARVGGLAVAGVVTVTAQQVALAVILRRVAGGLTEAPQVFNLAQTFYLLPWAVLAVPLATAAYPTLAAASAEGDERSYRDTLSATLRGVLLLSFLGAAVLVGAAGPIGRFFPLNAEATAGAIAGYAPGLIGYGLFAVLSRALYARGATRSATAAITAGWLAVPLVLLPLSALLPVADRVLAVALANSAGMLLLGGLLLVAVRRAAGSAALAGAARAAGAGLLGAVAGALAALWLLRLVAQGDGTPTRWVALGQGMLSGVLVGVVFLAVVWLVDRRDLRPVLAGLRRRLPARLRGRQKDGSPPEQGDGKE
;
A
#
# COMPACT_ATOMS: atom_id res chain seq x y z
N MET A 1 38.55 -32.04 -5.32
CA MET A 1 37.35 -32.33 -4.51
C MET A 1 37.16 -31.19 -3.51
N THR A 2 36.41 -30.16 -3.87
CA THR A 2 36.08 -29.01 -3.02
C THR A 2 34.83 -29.34 -2.19
N ARG A 3 34.99 -29.35 -0.88
CA ARG A 3 33.89 -29.57 0.07
C ARG A 3 32.81 -28.46 -0.12
N PRO A 4 31.51 -28.81 -0.20
CA PRO A 4 30.44 -27.80 -0.22
C PRO A 4 30.42 -27.03 1.10
N ALA A 5 30.29 -25.70 1.01
CA ALA A 5 30.20 -24.79 2.15
C ALA A 5 28.98 -25.11 3.03
N PRO A 6 29.06 -24.92 4.36
CA PRO A 6 28.09 -25.46 5.30
C PRO A 6 26.72 -24.77 5.19
N LEU A 7 25.65 -25.58 5.24
CA LEU A 7 24.21 -25.24 5.25
C LEU A 7 23.75 -24.24 6.35
N ALA A 8 24.65 -23.88 7.27
CA ALA A 8 24.40 -22.92 8.35
C ALA A 8 24.08 -21.48 7.88
N GLY A 9 24.50 -21.10 6.66
CA GLY A 9 24.20 -19.77 6.10
C GLY A 9 22.76 -19.65 5.57
N VAL A 10 22.22 -20.70 5.00
CA VAL A 10 20.86 -20.69 4.40
C VAL A 10 19.78 -20.55 5.46
N GLY A 11 19.93 -21.18 6.62
CA GLY A 11 19.00 -21.08 7.75
C GLY A 11 18.93 -19.67 8.34
N ARG A 12 20.07 -18.96 8.43
CA ARG A 12 20.12 -17.58 8.94
C ARG A 12 19.48 -16.58 7.98
N VAL A 13 19.67 -16.75 6.68
CA VAL A 13 19.05 -15.89 5.66
C VAL A 13 17.53 -16.11 5.64
N ALA A 14 17.08 -17.36 5.71
CA ALA A 14 15.65 -17.68 5.76
C ALA A 14 14.96 -17.14 7.02
N SER A 15 15.60 -17.23 8.19
CA SER A 15 15.04 -16.68 9.44
C SER A 15 15.00 -15.14 9.44
N ALA A 16 16.03 -14.47 8.87
CA ALA A 16 16.01 -13.02 8.72
C ALA A 16 14.93 -12.55 7.75
N ALA A 17 14.74 -13.24 6.62
CA ALA A 17 13.68 -12.94 5.67
C ALA A 17 12.28 -13.15 6.28
N ALA A 18 12.09 -14.22 7.06
CA ALA A 18 10.84 -14.48 7.78
C ALA A 18 10.54 -13.37 8.81
N LEU A 19 11.55 -12.94 9.58
CA LEU A 19 11.40 -11.84 10.54
C LEU A 19 10.97 -10.54 9.85
N ILE A 20 11.61 -10.19 8.73
CA ILE A 20 11.27 -8.98 7.96
C ILE A 20 9.83 -9.09 7.43
N ALA A 21 9.41 -10.26 6.95
CA ALA A 21 8.05 -10.48 6.48
C ALA A 21 7.02 -10.28 7.61
N VAL A 22 7.26 -10.86 8.79
CA VAL A 22 6.40 -10.70 9.96
C VAL A 22 6.33 -9.23 10.40
N LEU A 23 7.48 -8.56 10.51
CA LEU A 23 7.54 -7.14 10.87
C LEU A 23 6.80 -6.27 9.84
N THR A 24 6.89 -6.59 8.55
CA THR A 24 6.16 -5.88 7.48
C THR A 24 4.65 -6.02 7.66
N VAL A 25 4.15 -7.23 7.92
CA VAL A 25 2.73 -7.46 8.18
C VAL A 25 2.28 -6.70 9.44
N LEU A 26 3.04 -6.78 10.53
CA LEU A 26 2.73 -6.04 11.77
C LEU A 26 2.71 -4.53 11.55
N SER A 27 3.65 -3.99 10.77
CA SER A 27 3.69 -2.57 10.43
C SER A 27 2.47 -2.14 9.60
N ARG A 28 2.00 -2.99 8.67
CA ARG A 28 0.79 -2.74 7.88
C ARG A 28 -0.47 -2.79 8.74
N LEU A 29 -0.57 -3.78 9.64
CA LEU A 29 -1.67 -3.89 10.59
C LEU A 29 -1.70 -2.71 11.58
N ALA A 30 -0.54 -2.24 12.05
CA ALA A 30 -0.47 -1.05 12.90
C ALA A 30 -0.90 0.23 12.15
N GLY A 31 -0.53 0.36 10.87
CA GLY A 31 -1.01 1.45 10.02
C GLY A 31 -2.54 1.41 9.83
N PHE A 32 -3.09 0.23 9.58
CA PHE A 32 -4.54 0.02 9.53
C PHE A 32 -5.20 0.34 10.88
N GLY A 33 -4.66 -0.18 11.99
CA GLY A 33 -5.14 0.09 13.35
C GLY A 33 -5.12 1.58 13.68
N ARG A 34 -4.10 2.32 13.24
CA ARG A 34 -4.05 3.78 13.38
C ARG A 34 -5.23 4.46 12.68
N THR A 35 -5.55 4.07 11.46
CA THR A 35 -6.70 4.64 10.73
C THR A 35 -8.02 4.26 11.41
N ALA A 36 -8.16 3.02 11.88
CA ALA A 36 -9.33 2.58 12.61
C ALA A 36 -9.53 3.38 13.91
N VAL A 37 -8.47 3.52 14.73
CA VAL A 37 -8.52 4.34 15.95
C VAL A 37 -8.82 5.79 15.63
N PHE A 38 -8.19 6.37 14.59
CA PHE A 38 -8.51 7.72 14.13
C PHE A 38 -10.00 7.89 13.85
N THR A 39 -10.60 6.98 13.08
CA THR A 39 -12.02 7.04 12.74
C THR A 39 -12.92 6.94 13.97
N TRP A 40 -12.54 6.13 14.97
CA TRP A 40 -13.26 6.04 16.25
C TRP A 40 -13.13 7.29 17.12
N VAL A 41 -12.00 7.99 17.01
CA VAL A 41 -11.68 9.18 17.79
C VAL A 41 -12.39 10.41 17.23
N VAL A 42 -12.29 10.63 15.93
CA VAL A 42 -12.82 11.84 15.29
C VAL A 42 -14.26 11.69 14.81
N GLN A 43 -14.71 10.46 14.61
CA GLN A 43 -16.07 10.16 14.14
C GLN A 43 -16.43 10.96 12.87
N ASP A 44 -17.60 11.55 12.82
CA ASP A 44 -18.15 12.36 11.72
C ASP A 44 -17.87 13.87 11.89
N SER A 45 -16.92 14.25 12.77
CA SER A 45 -16.66 15.66 13.09
C SER A 45 -15.99 16.45 11.95
N ASP A 46 -16.28 17.75 11.91
CA ASP A 46 -15.63 18.73 11.05
C ASP A 46 -14.11 18.84 11.31
N LEU A 47 -13.70 18.72 12.58
CA LEU A 47 -12.29 18.69 12.98
C LEU A 47 -11.54 17.52 12.34
N GLY A 48 -12.15 16.32 12.33
CA GLY A 48 -11.61 15.14 11.67
C GLY A 48 -11.49 15.33 10.17
N ALA A 49 -12.48 15.98 9.54
CA ALA A 49 -12.44 16.31 8.12
C ALA A 49 -11.27 17.23 7.79
N MET A 50 -11.09 18.31 8.55
CA MET A 50 -10.00 19.26 8.36
C MET A 50 -8.62 18.62 8.61
N TYR A 51 -8.53 17.72 9.60
CA TYR A 51 -7.31 16.96 9.84
C TYR A 51 -6.92 16.12 8.61
N VAL A 52 -7.84 15.37 8.01
CA VAL A 52 -7.55 14.53 6.83
C VAL A 52 -7.07 15.39 5.66
N LEU A 53 -7.76 16.50 5.38
CA LEU A 53 -7.40 17.41 4.30
C LEU A 53 -6.03 18.06 4.54
N ALA A 54 -5.81 18.60 5.74
CA ALA A 54 -4.56 19.27 6.09
C ALA A 54 -3.35 18.31 6.09
N ASN A 55 -3.52 17.09 6.62
CA ASN A 55 -2.45 16.10 6.67
C ASN A 55 -2.09 15.52 5.27
N ALA A 56 -3.01 15.56 4.32
CA ALA A 56 -2.74 15.10 2.96
C ALA A 56 -1.75 16.02 2.22
N VAL A 57 -1.75 17.32 2.48
CA VAL A 57 -0.94 18.31 1.73
C VAL A 57 0.57 18.05 1.84
N PRO A 58 1.17 17.92 3.03
CA PRO A 58 2.60 17.61 3.13
C PRO A 58 2.94 16.24 2.55
N ASN A 59 2.03 15.26 2.63
CA ASN A 59 2.23 13.94 2.02
C ASN A 59 2.26 14.04 0.49
N ILE A 60 1.37 14.80 -0.14
CA ILE A 60 1.35 15.05 -1.59
C ILE A 60 2.68 15.68 -2.04
N ILE A 61 3.09 16.75 -1.39
CA ILE A 61 4.33 17.46 -1.74
C ILE A 61 5.54 16.54 -1.56
N PHE A 62 5.58 15.80 -0.45
CA PHE A 62 6.65 14.86 -0.16
C PHE A 62 6.75 13.76 -1.21
N GLU A 63 5.65 13.13 -1.60
CA GLU A 63 5.63 12.08 -2.61
C GLU A 63 6.14 12.58 -3.98
N ILE A 64 5.79 13.80 -4.39
CA ILE A 64 6.28 14.39 -5.63
C ILE A 64 7.79 14.61 -5.57
N VAL A 65 8.27 15.23 -4.50
CA VAL A 65 9.68 15.69 -4.41
C VAL A 65 10.60 14.53 -4.02
N ALA A 66 10.19 13.70 -3.10
CA ALA A 66 11.04 12.70 -2.45
C ALA A 66 10.71 11.27 -2.85
N GLY A 67 9.44 10.92 -2.99
CA GLY A 67 8.99 9.57 -3.35
C GLY A 67 9.41 9.17 -4.77
N GLY A 68 9.29 10.09 -5.73
CA GLY A 68 9.65 9.84 -7.13
C GLY A 68 11.16 9.83 -7.39
N ALA A 69 11.89 10.79 -6.85
CA ALA A 69 13.31 10.98 -7.16
C ALA A 69 14.24 10.40 -6.08
N LEU A 70 14.13 10.86 -4.84
CA LEU A 70 15.10 10.52 -3.78
C LEU A 70 15.12 9.02 -3.44
N ALA A 71 13.97 8.37 -3.33
CA ALA A 71 13.90 6.95 -2.95
C ALA A 71 14.61 6.03 -3.96
N SER A 72 14.54 6.37 -5.26
CA SER A 72 15.20 5.62 -6.33
C SER A 72 16.70 5.90 -6.44
N LEU A 73 17.19 7.02 -5.88
CA LEU A 73 18.57 7.48 -6.01
C LEU A 73 19.50 6.97 -4.90
N VAL A 74 19.03 6.94 -3.66
CA VAL A 74 19.90 6.75 -2.48
C VAL A 74 20.66 5.43 -2.54
N VAL A 75 19.97 4.32 -2.83
CA VAL A 75 20.59 2.99 -2.85
C VAL A 75 21.62 2.84 -3.97
N PRO A 76 21.32 3.19 -5.24
CA PRO A 76 22.31 3.10 -6.32
C PRO A 76 23.55 3.98 -6.13
N LEU A 77 23.38 5.19 -5.54
CA LEU A 77 24.48 6.09 -5.26
C LEU A 77 25.45 5.54 -4.20
N LEU A 78 24.94 4.75 -3.25
CA LEU A 78 25.73 4.23 -2.14
C LEU A 78 26.25 2.80 -2.40
N ALA A 79 25.59 2.02 -3.26
CA ALA A 79 25.87 0.60 -3.43
C ALA A 79 27.34 0.31 -3.79
N GLY A 80 27.93 1.08 -4.71
CA GLY A 80 29.34 0.92 -5.12
C GLY A 80 30.31 1.18 -3.98
N ALA A 81 30.14 2.30 -3.27
CA ALA A 81 31.01 2.68 -2.15
C ALA A 81 30.87 1.70 -0.96
N VAL A 82 29.65 1.23 -0.69
CA VAL A 82 29.40 0.22 0.35
C VAL A 82 30.04 -1.12 -0.03
N ALA A 83 29.93 -1.55 -1.29
CA ALA A 83 30.54 -2.78 -1.78
C ALA A 83 32.08 -2.73 -1.73
N ALA A 84 32.67 -1.56 -2.03
CA ALA A 84 34.10 -1.33 -1.93
C ALA A 84 34.60 -1.16 -0.49
N GLY A 85 33.72 -1.06 0.51
CA GLY A 85 34.09 -0.78 1.89
C GLY A 85 34.59 0.65 2.13
N ASP A 86 34.40 1.55 1.16
CA ASP A 86 34.85 2.96 1.22
C ASP A 86 33.92 3.79 2.12
N ARG A 87 34.29 3.83 3.39
CA ARG A 87 33.55 4.60 4.42
C ARG A 87 33.57 6.10 4.15
N GLN A 88 34.64 6.62 3.55
CA GLN A 88 34.76 8.05 3.29
C GLN A 88 33.75 8.46 2.19
N ALA A 89 33.69 7.71 1.10
CA ALA A 89 32.72 7.94 0.03
C ALA A 89 31.28 7.76 0.52
N VAL A 90 30.99 6.73 1.32
CA VAL A 90 29.66 6.54 1.93
C VAL A 90 29.28 7.73 2.81
N THR A 91 30.19 8.20 3.65
CA THR A 91 29.94 9.33 4.57
C THR A 91 29.71 10.63 3.80
N ALA A 92 30.54 10.91 2.78
CA ALA A 92 30.42 12.10 1.94
C ALA A 92 29.11 12.09 1.15
N THR A 93 28.78 10.98 0.49
CA THR A 93 27.53 10.82 -0.27
C THR A 93 26.30 10.95 0.62
N THR A 94 26.31 10.34 1.82
CA THR A 94 25.22 10.49 2.80
C THR A 94 25.07 11.94 3.25
N GLY A 95 26.19 12.64 3.51
CA GLY A 95 26.20 14.05 3.87
C GLY A 95 25.61 14.92 2.75
N ALA A 96 26.02 14.69 1.51
CA ALA A 96 25.51 15.43 0.35
C ALA A 96 24.00 15.21 0.16
N LEU A 97 23.53 13.96 0.26
CA LEU A 97 22.10 13.63 0.17
C LEU A 97 21.28 14.34 1.25
N LEU A 98 21.73 14.32 2.50
CA LEU A 98 21.05 15.01 3.61
C LEU A 98 21.04 16.53 3.40
N THR A 99 22.18 17.10 2.97
CA THR A 99 22.30 18.55 2.73
C THR A 99 21.36 18.99 1.62
N TRP A 100 21.35 18.34 0.46
CA TRP A 100 20.43 18.64 -0.63
C TRP A 100 18.98 18.49 -0.21
N THR A 101 18.66 17.40 0.50
CA THR A 101 17.31 17.13 1.01
C THR A 101 16.82 18.25 1.93
N LEU A 102 17.64 18.67 2.89
CA LEU A 102 17.28 19.74 3.81
C LEU A 102 17.21 21.10 3.15
N THR A 103 18.18 21.42 2.26
CA THR A 103 18.19 22.68 1.49
C THR A 103 16.96 22.86 0.61
N LEU A 104 16.38 21.74 0.11
CA LEU A 104 15.15 21.79 -0.68
C LEU A 104 13.90 21.78 0.19
N LEU A 105 13.82 20.85 1.17
CA LEU A 105 12.58 20.59 1.89
C LEU A 105 12.33 21.56 3.05
N VAL A 106 13.35 22.18 3.64
CA VAL A 106 13.16 23.19 4.70
C VAL A 106 12.51 24.47 4.15
N PRO A 107 13.03 25.12 3.08
CA PRO A 107 12.33 26.25 2.48
C PRO A 107 10.92 25.89 2.00
N LEU A 108 10.74 24.69 1.43
CA LEU A 108 9.43 24.23 0.99
C LEU A 108 8.46 24.06 2.16
N ALA A 109 8.91 23.57 3.32
CA ALA A 109 8.11 23.50 4.54
C ALA A 109 7.72 24.89 5.06
N VAL A 110 8.64 25.86 5.00
CA VAL A 110 8.33 27.25 5.36
C VAL A 110 7.29 27.84 4.40
N LEU A 111 7.48 27.67 3.10
CA LEU A 111 6.51 28.11 2.09
C LEU A 111 5.14 27.45 2.30
N LEU A 112 5.10 26.15 2.61
CA LEU A 112 3.88 25.43 2.94
C LEU A 112 3.18 26.02 4.18
N ALA A 113 3.94 26.32 5.23
CA ALA A 113 3.38 26.91 6.45
C ALA A 113 2.81 28.32 6.20
N LEU A 114 3.47 29.12 5.37
CA LEU A 114 3.01 30.46 4.97
C LEU A 114 1.78 30.39 4.05
N ALA A 115 1.76 29.44 3.12
CA ALA A 115 0.66 29.22 2.18
C ALA A 115 -0.49 28.36 2.77
N ALA A 116 -0.45 28.01 4.05
CA ALA A 116 -1.42 27.08 4.65
C ALA A 116 -2.87 27.55 4.49
N GLY A 117 -3.16 28.86 4.69
CA GLY A 117 -4.50 29.41 4.50
C GLY A 117 -5.00 29.26 3.06
N PRO A 118 -4.31 29.83 2.04
CA PRO A 118 -4.70 29.67 0.64
C PRO A 118 -4.86 28.22 0.19
N LEU A 119 -3.97 27.31 0.62
CA LEU A 119 -4.03 25.90 0.25
C LEU A 119 -5.25 25.19 0.85
N ILE A 120 -5.56 25.43 2.11
CA ILE A 120 -6.74 24.84 2.75
C ILE A 120 -8.01 25.42 2.14
N ASN A 121 -8.07 26.72 1.84
CA ASN A 121 -9.20 27.33 1.15
C ASN A 121 -9.41 26.74 -0.26
N LEU A 122 -8.34 26.42 -0.97
CA LEU A 122 -8.41 25.76 -2.28
C LEU A 122 -8.98 24.34 -2.19
N LEU A 123 -8.63 23.60 -1.14
CA LEU A 123 -9.07 22.21 -0.93
C LEU A 123 -10.42 22.09 -0.24
N GLY A 124 -10.70 23.01 0.69
CA GLY A 124 -11.86 22.96 1.59
C GLY A 124 -13.13 23.56 0.97
N ASP A 125 -13.57 23.04 -0.16
CA ASP A 125 -14.78 23.46 -0.88
C ASP A 125 -16.01 23.42 0.06
N ASN A 126 -16.79 24.52 0.12
CA ASN A 126 -18.01 24.65 0.95
C ASN A 126 -17.85 24.47 2.47
N ARG A 127 -16.65 24.73 3.02
CA ARG A 127 -16.39 24.68 4.47
C ARG A 127 -16.51 26.06 5.13
N SER A 128 -16.88 26.08 6.41
CA SER A 128 -16.97 27.32 7.16
C SER A 128 -15.60 28.00 7.35
N PRO A 129 -15.55 29.32 7.53
CA PRO A 129 -14.29 30.02 7.80
C PRO A 129 -13.54 29.50 9.04
N GLU A 130 -14.27 29.03 10.05
CA GLU A 130 -13.70 28.46 11.28
C GLU A 130 -13.02 27.11 11.02
N GLU A 131 -13.68 26.22 10.25
CA GLU A 131 -13.11 24.96 9.80
C GLU A 131 -11.84 25.17 8.97
N LEU A 132 -11.89 26.09 8.00
CA LEU A 132 -10.74 26.44 7.16
C LEU A 132 -9.57 27.00 7.98
N ALA A 133 -9.86 27.83 8.99
CA ALA A 133 -8.86 28.35 9.89
C ALA A 133 -8.22 27.25 10.75
N ALA A 134 -9.00 26.27 11.24
CA ALA A 134 -8.51 25.11 11.97
C ALA A 134 -7.62 24.23 11.07
N GLY A 135 -8.06 23.92 9.85
CA GLY A 135 -7.27 23.20 8.87
C GLY A 135 -5.94 23.89 8.55
N ALA A 136 -5.94 25.22 8.40
CA ALA A 136 -4.73 26.00 8.15
C ALA A 136 -3.77 25.97 9.36
N ARG A 137 -4.28 26.02 10.59
CA ARG A 137 -3.45 25.85 11.81
C ARG A 137 -2.81 24.48 11.86
N MET A 138 -3.59 23.42 11.63
CA MET A 138 -3.07 22.04 11.58
C MET A 138 -2.02 21.88 10.49
N LEU A 139 -2.24 22.43 9.28
CA LEU A 139 -1.28 22.35 8.18
C LEU A 139 0.06 23.00 8.55
N ARG A 140 0.06 24.12 9.29
CA ARG A 140 1.30 24.73 9.81
C ARG A 140 2.05 23.78 10.75
N VAL A 141 1.34 23.01 11.58
CA VAL A 141 1.94 22.00 12.48
C VAL A 141 2.44 20.79 11.69
N PHE A 142 1.83 20.46 10.55
CA PHE A 142 2.28 19.38 9.67
C PHE A 142 3.44 19.77 8.74
N ALA A 143 3.64 21.05 8.44
CA ALA A 143 4.68 21.50 7.52
C ALA A 143 6.09 20.96 7.85
N PRO A 144 6.54 20.91 9.13
CA PRO A 144 7.82 20.31 9.51
C PRO A 144 7.98 18.82 9.17
N GLN A 145 6.90 18.12 8.82
CA GLN A 145 6.98 16.72 8.38
C GLN A 145 7.76 16.56 7.08
N LEU A 146 7.77 17.58 6.20
CA LEU A 146 8.49 17.52 4.92
C LEU A 146 9.99 17.21 5.08
N PRO A 147 10.79 18.01 5.78
CA PRO A 147 12.21 17.71 5.98
C PRO A 147 12.41 16.42 6.79
N LEU A 148 11.54 16.09 7.73
CA LEU A 148 11.61 14.85 8.50
C LEU A 148 11.44 13.61 7.61
N TYR A 149 10.45 13.60 6.73
CA TYR A 149 10.29 12.53 5.73
C TYR A 149 11.51 12.40 4.83
N GLY A 150 12.09 13.52 4.39
CA GLY A 150 13.30 13.53 3.57
C GLY A 150 14.49 12.89 4.29
N ILE A 151 14.71 13.23 5.56
CA ILE A 151 15.71 12.57 6.42
C ILE A 151 15.42 11.07 6.50
N GLY A 152 14.16 10.69 6.74
CA GLY A 152 13.73 9.29 6.83
C GLY A 152 14.05 8.47 5.58
N ILE A 153 13.82 9.03 4.37
CA ILE A 153 14.15 8.36 3.10
C ILE A 153 15.66 8.17 2.95
N VAL A 154 16.45 9.20 3.19
CA VAL A 154 17.91 9.10 3.07
C VAL A 154 18.47 8.06 4.03
N LEU A 155 18.07 8.10 5.31
CA LEU A 155 18.52 7.13 6.32
C LEU A 155 18.05 5.70 6.00
N THR A 156 16.82 5.53 5.51
CA THR A 156 16.29 4.25 5.03
C THR A 156 17.15 3.69 3.90
N GLY A 157 17.47 4.51 2.90
CA GLY A 157 18.30 4.11 1.78
C GLY A 157 19.73 3.74 2.20
N VAL A 158 20.34 4.48 3.13
CA VAL A 158 21.64 4.13 3.72
C VAL A 158 21.59 2.77 4.40
N LEU A 159 20.55 2.50 5.21
CA LEU A 159 20.38 1.21 5.88
C LEU A 159 20.16 0.06 4.89
N GLN A 160 19.37 0.28 3.85
CA GLN A 160 19.13 -0.70 2.79
C GLN A 160 20.41 -1.02 2.00
N ALA A 161 21.21 0.01 1.66
CA ALA A 161 22.52 -0.20 1.02
C ALA A 161 23.46 -1.06 1.89
N HIS A 162 23.38 -0.94 3.21
CA HIS A 162 24.11 -1.78 4.17
C HIS A 162 23.39 -3.10 4.53
N ARG A 163 22.35 -3.50 3.77
CA ARG A 163 21.53 -4.72 3.98
C ARG A 163 20.87 -4.79 5.36
N ARG A 164 20.60 -3.65 6.00
CA ARG A 164 19.90 -3.55 7.30
C ARG A 164 18.43 -3.22 7.10
N PHE A 165 17.62 -4.21 6.75
CA PHE A 165 16.21 -4.03 6.36
C PHE A 165 15.22 -3.95 7.53
N ALA A 166 15.58 -4.38 8.74
CA ALA A 166 14.64 -4.45 9.87
C ALA A 166 14.16 -3.07 10.33
N TRP A 167 15.06 -2.11 10.51
CA TRP A 167 14.72 -0.78 11.00
C TRP A 167 13.82 0.04 10.07
N PRO A 168 14.00 0.04 8.73
CA PRO A 168 13.06 0.61 7.79
C PRO A 168 11.61 0.09 7.93
N VAL A 169 11.42 -1.11 8.49
CA VAL A 169 10.10 -1.68 8.75
C VAL A 169 9.60 -1.39 10.17
N ILE A 170 10.51 -1.31 11.17
CA ILE A 170 10.18 -0.99 12.56
C ILE A 170 9.78 0.48 12.71
N ALA A 171 10.44 1.41 12.01
CA ALA A 171 10.19 2.84 12.14
C ALA A 171 8.72 3.25 11.86
N PRO A 172 8.06 2.78 10.78
CA PRO A 172 6.63 3.04 10.57
C PRO A 172 5.72 2.41 11.65
N LEU A 173 6.11 1.28 12.23
CA LEU A 173 5.39 0.67 13.35
C LEU A 173 5.42 1.58 14.58
N LEU A 174 6.61 2.04 14.97
CA LEU A 174 6.78 2.97 16.10
C LEU A 174 6.01 4.27 15.87
N SER A 175 6.07 4.83 14.67
CA SER A 175 5.28 6.00 14.27
C SER A 175 3.78 5.77 14.46
N SER A 176 3.26 4.65 13.97
CA SER A 176 1.83 4.34 14.10
C SER A 176 1.40 4.23 15.56
N LEU A 177 2.21 3.60 16.42
CA LEU A 177 1.92 3.50 17.85
C LEU A 177 1.94 4.89 18.53
N THR A 178 2.91 5.74 18.19
CA THR A 178 3.00 7.11 18.72
C THR A 178 1.75 7.92 18.36
N VAL A 179 1.29 7.82 17.11
CA VAL A 179 0.09 8.54 16.64
C VAL A 179 -1.17 8.00 17.30
N ILE A 180 -1.29 6.67 17.50
CA ILE A 180 -2.41 6.06 18.23
C ILE A 180 -2.47 6.61 19.66
N VAL A 181 -1.34 6.70 20.36
CA VAL A 181 -1.29 7.29 21.71
C VAL A 181 -1.78 8.73 21.70
N ALA A 182 -1.35 9.54 20.70
CA ALA A 182 -1.82 10.92 20.59
C ALA A 182 -3.34 11.02 20.36
N TYR A 183 -3.92 10.13 19.56
CA TYR A 183 -5.37 10.06 19.37
C TYR A 183 -6.11 9.72 20.68
N LEU A 184 -5.59 8.78 21.46
CA LEU A 184 -6.18 8.43 22.76
C LEU A 184 -6.07 9.58 23.78
N VAL A 185 -4.95 10.32 23.77
CA VAL A 185 -4.80 11.53 24.58
C VAL A 185 -5.81 12.61 24.15
N PHE A 186 -6.03 12.79 22.83
CA PHE A 186 -7.05 13.71 22.32
C PHE A 186 -8.44 13.37 22.83
N VAL A 187 -8.84 12.09 22.83
CA VAL A 187 -10.14 11.67 23.40
C VAL A 187 -10.24 11.99 24.89
N GLY A 188 -9.16 11.83 25.64
CA GLY A 188 -9.14 12.18 27.08
C GLY A 188 -9.31 13.68 27.36
N VAL A 189 -8.96 14.54 26.39
CA VAL A 189 -9.01 16.01 26.56
C VAL A 189 -10.28 16.61 25.96
N ALA A 190 -10.67 16.21 24.76
CA ALA A 190 -11.78 16.82 24.01
C ALA A 190 -13.02 15.91 23.88
N GLY A 191 -12.89 14.63 24.19
CA GLY A 191 -13.92 13.64 23.92
C GLY A 191 -13.92 13.13 22.47
N PRO A 192 -14.60 12.00 22.22
CA PRO A 192 -14.72 11.46 20.87
C PRO A 192 -15.70 12.31 20.04
N GLY A 193 -15.38 12.49 18.75
CA GLY A 193 -16.24 13.25 17.82
C GLY A 193 -16.28 14.76 18.06
N ALA A 194 -15.35 15.31 18.84
CA ALA A 194 -15.33 16.74 19.12
C ALA A 194 -15.20 17.57 17.84
N SER A 195 -16.06 18.58 17.68
CA SER A 195 -16.04 19.55 16.58
C SER A 195 -14.94 20.59 16.75
N VAL A 196 -14.68 21.40 15.72
CA VAL A 196 -13.74 22.53 15.78
C VAL A 196 -14.12 23.50 16.91
N ALA A 197 -15.42 23.77 17.09
CA ALA A 197 -15.91 24.67 18.15
C ALA A 197 -15.71 24.09 19.55
N GLN A 198 -15.81 22.78 19.73
CA GLN A 198 -15.74 22.09 21.02
C GLN A 198 -14.30 21.77 21.45
N ALA A 199 -13.44 21.38 20.50
CA ALA A 199 -12.11 20.87 20.80
C ALA A 199 -11.15 21.92 21.35
N GLY A 200 -11.28 23.17 20.92
CA GLY A 200 -10.34 24.23 21.26
C GLY A 200 -8.92 24.02 20.69
N ARG A 201 -8.08 25.04 20.81
CA ARG A 201 -6.73 25.04 20.22
C ARG A 201 -5.79 23.97 20.80
N GLY A 202 -5.94 23.64 22.09
CA GLY A 202 -5.11 22.64 22.75
C GLY A 202 -5.31 21.23 22.17
N ALA A 203 -6.56 20.84 21.96
CA ALA A 203 -6.90 19.55 21.38
C ALA A 203 -6.53 19.47 19.88
N GLU A 204 -6.72 20.55 19.10
CA GLU A 204 -6.21 20.64 17.72
C GLU A 204 -4.69 20.37 17.68
N LEU A 205 -3.95 20.95 18.65
CA LEU A 205 -2.50 20.78 18.72
C LEU A 205 -2.11 19.36 19.14
N ILE A 206 -2.84 18.71 20.04
CA ILE A 206 -2.62 17.31 20.43
C ILE A 206 -2.80 16.41 19.19
N LEU A 207 -3.86 16.60 18.43
CA LEU A 207 -4.17 15.81 17.25
C LEU A 207 -3.12 16.00 16.14
N SER A 208 -2.81 17.25 15.79
CA SER A 208 -1.87 17.60 14.73
C SER A 208 -0.41 17.42 15.16
N GLY A 209 -0.04 17.88 16.35
CA GLY A 209 1.29 17.73 16.93
C GLY A 209 1.67 16.28 17.21
N GLY A 210 0.72 15.48 17.71
CA GLY A 210 0.92 14.04 17.91
C GLY A 210 1.21 13.30 16.62
N THR A 211 0.55 13.67 15.52
CA THR A 211 0.85 13.12 14.19
C THR A 211 2.24 13.54 13.71
N THR A 212 2.61 14.80 13.88
CA THR A 212 3.97 15.29 13.57
C THR A 212 5.02 14.60 14.44
N LEU A 213 4.73 14.37 15.73
CA LEU A 213 5.60 13.58 16.60
C LEU A 213 5.77 12.14 16.09
N GLY A 214 4.73 11.52 15.56
CA GLY A 214 4.81 10.23 14.88
C GLY A 214 5.82 10.24 13.73
N VAL A 215 5.85 11.31 12.93
CA VAL A 215 6.84 11.47 11.85
C VAL A 215 8.26 11.73 12.39
N VAL A 216 8.39 12.47 13.49
CA VAL A 216 9.67 12.62 14.23
C VAL A 216 10.19 11.25 14.64
N VAL A 217 9.36 10.43 15.27
CA VAL A 217 9.71 9.07 15.72
C VAL A 217 10.07 8.19 14.52
N LEU A 218 9.30 8.24 13.42
CA LEU A 218 9.60 7.52 12.17
C LEU A 218 11.02 7.84 11.68
N SER A 219 11.34 9.10 11.58
CA SER A 219 12.59 9.56 10.94
C SER A 219 13.79 9.42 11.86
N LEU A 220 13.64 9.83 13.14
CA LEU A 220 14.77 9.86 14.08
C LEU A 220 15.08 8.48 14.68
N SER A 221 14.12 7.54 14.75
CA SER A 221 14.42 6.16 15.17
C SER A 221 15.44 5.48 14.27
N LEU A 222 15.52 5.84 13.00
CA LEU A 222 16.50 5.35 12.04
C LEU A 222 17.95 5.77 12.38
N LEU A 223 18.13 6.81 13.19
CA LEU A 223 19.46 7.20 13.67
C LEU A 223 20.07 6.15 14.63
N ILE A 224 19.24 5.35 15.32
CA ILE A 224 19.71 4.30 16.23
C ILE A 224 20.63 3.30 15.50
N PRO A 225 20.19 2.65 14.40
CA PRO A 225 21.07 1.75 13.65
C PRO A 225 22.16 2.48 12.86
N ILE A 226 21.96 3.74 12.43
CA ILE A 226 22.98 4.55 11.74
C ILE A 226 24.17 4.83 12.66
N ARG A 227 23.94 5.15 13.94
CA ARG A 227 25.04 5.35 14.93
C ARG A 227 25.96 4.14 15.02
N ARG A 228 25.43 2.91 14.86
CA ARG A 228 26.23 1.67 14.85
C ARG A 228 27.10 1.53 13.59
N LEU A 229 26.79 2.24 12.51
CA LEU A 229 27.62 2.31 11.31
C LEU A 229 28.82 3.27 11.48
N ARG A 230 28.84 4.06 12.57
CA ARG A 230 29.86 5.07 12.86
C ARG A 230 30.08 6.05 11.71
N LEU A 231 29.04 6.33 10.91
CA LEU A 231 29.04 7.36 9.89
C LEU A 231 28.89 8.73 10.57
N ARG A 232 29.72 9.69 10.14
CA ARG A 232 29.66 11.09 10.61
C ARG A 232 29.47 11.99 9.38
N PRO A 233 28.27 12.03 8.80
CA PRO A 233 28.01 12.81 7.60
C PRO A 233 28.31 14.29 7.88
N ARG A 234 29.06 14.94 6.98
CA ARG A 234 29.33 16.37 7.01
C ARG A 234 28.51 17.05 5.94
N PRO A 235 28.02 18.27 6.16
CA PRO A 235 27.36 19.05 5.13
C PRO A 235 28.24 19.19 3.88
N GLY A 236 27.63 19.01 2.70
CA GLY A 236 28.32 19.12 1.42
C GLY A 236 27.32 18.96 0.27
N TYR A 237 27.65 19.48 -0.91
CA TYR A 237 26.80 19.44 -2.10
C TYR A 237 27.35 18.58 -3.24
N THR A 238 28.55 18.02 -3.05
CA THR A 238 29.27 17.31 -4.11
C THR A 238 28.93 15.82 -4.13
N PHE A 239 28.60 15.32 -5.31
CA PHE A 239 28.50 13.88 -5.60
C PHE A 239 29.66 13.46 -6.49
N ALA A 240 30.09 12.20 -6.43
CA ALA A 240 31.02 11.62 -7.38
C ALA A 240 30.50 11.79 -8.83
N ALA A 241 31.41 12.12 -9.77
CA ALA A 241 31.04 12.46 -11.15
C ALA A 241 30.21 11.40 -11.87
N ASP A 242 30.48 10.12 -11.58
CA ASP A 242 29.80 8.96 -12.20
C ASP A 242 28.34 8.77 -11.73
N ALA A 243 27.95 9.40 -10.63
CA ALA A 243 26.63 9.28 -10.04
C ALA A 243 25.55 10.01 -10.84
N ARG A 244 25.91 11.13 -11.46
CA ARG A 244 24.95 11.99 -12.20
C ARG A 244 24.41 11.33 -13.47
N ALA A 245 25.24 10.57 -14.19
CA ALA A 245 24.88 10.01 -15.51
C ALA A 245 23.89 8.83 -15.42
N ARG A 246 23.91 8.05 -14.32
CA ARG A 246 23.12 6.82 -14.18
C ARG A 246 21.67 7.03 -13.74
N VAL A 247 21.34 8.22 -13.29
CA VAL A 247 20.13 8.48 -12.51
C VAL A 247 19.00 9.13 -13.30
N GLY A 248 19.31 9.84 -14.42
CA GLY A 248 18.35 10.74 -15.05
C GLY A 248 17.05 10.10 -15.55
N GLY A 249 17.10 8.98 -16.26
CA GLY A 249 15.93 8.42 -16.94
C GLY A 249 14.88 7.79 -16.01
N LEU A 250 15.33 7.03 -15.00
CA LEU A 250 14.44 6.39 -14.01
C LEU A 250 13.82 7.41 -13.05
N ALA A 251 14.60 8.44 -12.68
CA ALA A 251 14.11 9.52 -11.82
C ALA A 251 13.00 10.32 -12.53
N VAL A 252 13.17 10.68 -13.80
CA VAL A 252 12.14 11.39 -14.57
C VAL A 252 10.86 10.56 -14.68
N ALA A 253 10.98 9.26 -14.99
CA ALA A 253 9.83 8.36 -15.06
C ALA A 253 9.09 8.28 -13.71
N GLY A 254 9.83 8.19 -12.60
CA GLY A 254 9.28 8.20 -11.24
C GLY A 254 8.55 9.51 -10.93
N VAL A 255 9.16 10.65 -11.21
CA VAL A 255 8.55 11.98 -10.98
C VAL A 255 7.26 12.13 -11.77
N VAL A 256 7.24 11.78 -13.06
CA VAL A 256 6.06 11.90 -13.92
C VAL A 256 4.89 11.06 -13.38
N THR A 257 5.14 9.78 -13.03
CA THR A 257 4.09 8.89 -12.52
C THR A 257 3.57 9.33 -11.17
N VAL A 258 4.45 9.72 -10.26
CA VAL A 258 4.06 10.19 -8.92
C VAL A 258 3.32 11.52 -9.03
N THR A 259 3.78 12.47 -9.86
CA THR A 259 3.06 13.74 -10.05
C THR A 259 1.64 13.51 -10.57
N ALA A 260 1.45 12.62 -11.57
CA ALA A 260 0.12 12.29 -12.05
C ALA A 260 -0.78 11.70 -10.94
N GLN A 261 -0.23 10.83 -10.10
CA GLN A 261 -0.93 10.28 -8.94
C GLN A 261 -1.32 11.37 -7.94
N GLN A 262 -0.39 12.30 -7.62
CA GLN A 262 -0.65 13.35 -6.64
C GLN A 262 -1.61 14.43 -7.16
N VAL A 263 -1.59 14.72 -8.46
CA VAL A 263 -2.59 15.57 -9.12
C VAL A 263 -3.98 14.92 -9.00
N ALA A 264 -4.08 13.62 -9.30
CA ALA A 264 -5.34 12.90 -9.11
C ALA A 264 -5.82 12.95 -7.65
N LEU A 265 -4.93 12.74 -6.68
CA LEU A 265 -5.25 12.83 -5.25
C LEU A 265 -5.71 14.23 -4.84
N ALA A 266 -5.07 15.29 -5.32
CA ALA A 266 -5.49 16.67 -5.02
C ALA A 266 -6.92 16.96 -5.53
N VAL A 267 -7.25 16.51 -6.75
CA VAL A 267 -8.62 16.62 -7.30
C VAL A 267 -9.62 15.80 -6.49
N ILE A 268 -9.25 14.59 -6.10
CA ILE A 268 -10.05 13.72 -5.21
C ILE A 268 -10.37 14.45 -3.91
N LEU A 269 -9.35 14.96 -3.21
CA LEU A 269 -9.51 15.62 -1.91
C LEU A 269 -10.42 16.85 -2.01
N ARG A 270 -10.26 17.66 -3.06
CA ARG A 270 -11.15 18.79 -3.30
C ARG A 270 -12.60 18.35 -3.50
N ARG A 271 -12.85 17.27 -4.26
CA ARG A 271 -14.20 16.75 -4.48
C ARG A 271 -14.81 16.13 -3.24
N VAL A 272 -14.00 15.41 -2.46
CA VAL A 272 -14.41 14.83 -1.18
C VAL A 272 -14.75 15.93 -0.15
N ALA A 273 -13.98 17.01 -0.10
CA ALA A 273 -14.24 18.15 0.80
C ALA A 273 -15.59 18.82 0.54
N GLY A 274 -16.06 18.84 -0.73
CA GLY A 274 -17.39 19.32 -1.12
C GLY A 274 -18.52 18.30 -0.90
N GLY A 275 -18.26 17.16 -0.27
CA GLY A 275 -19.25 16.16 0.12
C GLY A 275 -19.89 16.43 1.49
N LEU A 276 -20.41 15.37 2.13
CA LEU A 276 -20.85 15.41 3.52
C LEU A 276 -19.68 15.76 4.45
N THR A 277 -19.98 16.22 5.67
CA THR A 277 -18.94 16.64 6.63
C THR A 277 -17.89 15.56 6.85
N GLU A 278 -18.30 14.32 7.03
CA GLU A 278 -17.44 13.16 7.26
C GLU A 278 -16.85 12.53 5.99
N ALA A 279 -17.13 13.06 4.80
CA ALA A 279 -16.64 12.46 3.54
C ALA A 279 -15.12 12.28 3.49
N PRO A 280 -14.27 13.20 4.02
CA PRO A 280 -12.81 12.97 4.12
C PRO A 280 -12.44 11.77 4.99
N GLN A 281 -13.14 11.53 6.10
CA GLN A 281 -12.92 10.37 6.98
C GLN A 281 -13.36 9.08 6.29
N VAL A 282 -14.54 9.07 5.65
CA VAL A 282 -15.04 7.94 4.85
C VAL A 282 -14.05 7.59 3.74
N PHE A 283 -13.55 8.60 3.01
CA PHE A 283 -12.52 8.41 1.99
C PHE A 283 -11.25 7.76 2.56
N ASN A 284 -10.71 8.31 3.65
CA ASN A 284 -9.48 7.81 4.29
C ASN A 284 -9.64 6.36 4.77
N LEU A 285 -10.78 6.04 5.38
CA LEU A 285 -11.09 4.69 5.84
C LEU A 285 -11.26 3.72 4.67
N ALA A 286 -12.09 4.06 3.68
CA ALA A 286 -12.35 3.22 2.51
C ALA A 286 -11.08 2.95 1.70
N GLN A 287 -10.23 3.97 1.50
CA GLN A 287 -8.92 3.82 0.85
C GLN A 287 -8.00 2.88 1.65
N THR A 288 -8.04 2.94 2.98
CA THR A 288 -7.25 2.04 3.83
C THR A 288 -7.68 0.58 3.66
N PHE A 289 -8.99 0.30 3.63
CA PHE A 289 -9.52 -1.03 3.33
C PHE A 289 -9.16 -1.50 1.91
N TYR A 290 -9.25 -0.61 0.92
CA TYR A 290 -8.87 -0.90 -0.46
C TYR A 290 -7.40 -1.30 -0.61
N LEU A 291 -6.49 -0.56 0.05
CA LEU A 291 -5.06 -0.80 -0.08
C LEU A 291 -4.57 -2.02 0.70
N LEU A 292 -5.30 -2.47 1.72
CA LEU A 292 -4.86 -3.58 2.58
C LEU A 292 -4.72 -4.91 1.82
N PRO A 293 -5.71 -5.41 1.05
CA PRO A 293 -5.55 -6.64 0.26
C PRO A 293 -4.42 -6.53 -0.77
N TRP A 294 -4.29 -5.39 -1.44
CA TRP A 294 -3.20 -5.15 -2.39
C TRP A 294 -1.83 -5.25 -1.72
N ALA A 295 -1.64 -4.60 -0.58
CA ALA A 295 -0.37 -4.56 0.13
C ALA A 295 0.02 -5.91 0.75
N VAL A 296 -0.98 -6.73 1.16
CA VAL A 296 -0.74 -8.02 1.82
C VAL A 296 -0.67 -9.17 0.82
N LEU A 297 -1.41 -9.12 -0.28
CA LEU A 297 -1.54 -10.22 -1.21
C LEU A 297 -0.76 -10.01 -2.52
N ALA A 298 -0.98 -8.90 -3.22
CA ALA A 298 -0.42 -8.67 -4.55
C ALA A 298 1.06 -8.25 -4.51
N VAL A 299 1.41 -7.30 -3.65
CA VAL A 299 2.77 -6.72 -3.58
C VAL A 299 3.83 -7.75 -3.20
N PRO A 300 3.65 -8.61 -2.19
CA PRO A 300 4.66 -9.62 -1.84
C PRO A 300 4.94 -10.58 -3.00
N LEU A 301 3.90 -11.05 -3.69
CA LEU A 301 4.05 -11.97 -4.81
C LEU A 301 4.78 -11.32 -5.99
N ALA A 302 4.41 -10.09 -6.34
CA ALA A 302 5.07 -9.31 -7.39
C ALA A 302 6.54 -9.00 -7.05
N THR A 303 6.83 -8.70 -5.78
CA THR A 303 8.19 -8.39 -5.32
C THR A 303 9.07 -9.64 -5.29
N ALA A 304 8.53 -10.79 -4.91
CA ALA A 304 9.25 -12.06 -4.90
C ALA A 304 9.62 -12.53 -6.32
N ALA A 305 8.78 -12.26 -7.32
CA ALA A 305 9.03 -12.63 -8.72
C ALA A 305 10.04 -11.71 -9.43
N TYR A 306 10.20 -10.46 -8.97
CA TYR A 306 10.98 -9.45 -9.68
C TYR A 306 12.46 -9.83 -9.90
N PRO A 307 13.21 -10.37 -8.91
CA PRO A 307 14.61 -10.77 -9.14
C PRO A 307 14.76 -11.84 -10.24
N THR A 308 13.86 -12.83 -10.27
CA THR A 308 13.86 -13.89 -11.29
C THR A 308 13.55 -13.32 -12.68
N LEU A 309 12.57 -12.40 -12.77
CA LEU A 309 12.26 -11.71 -14.02
C LEU A 309 13.43 -10.87 -14.52
N ALA A 310 14.12 -10.17 -13.62
CA ALA A 310 15.28 -9.35 -13.96
C ALA A 310 16.48 -10.19 -14.42
N ALA A 311 16.78 -11.30 -13.74
CA ALA A 311 17.83 -12.24 -14.12
C ALA A 311 17.55 -12.87 -15.49
N ALA A 312 16.36 -13.46 -15.68
CA ALA A 312 15.96 -14.06 -16.94
C ALA A 312 16.01 -13.06 -18.11
N SER A 313 15.61 -11.81 -17.88
CA SER A 313 15.71 -10.75 -18.90
C SER A 313 17.17 -10.39 -19.22
N ALA A 314 18.05 -10.33 -18.22
CA ALA A 314 19.48 -10.02 -18.42
C ALA A 314 20.23 -11.15 -19.15
N GLU A 315 19.85 -12.40 -18.91
CA GLU A 315 20.42 -13.61 -19.54
C GLU A 315 19.80 -13.92 -20.92
N GLY A 316 18.73 -13.19 -21.32
CA GLY A 316 18.01 -13.45 -22.57
C GLY A 316 17.15 -14.74 -22.52
N ASP A 317 16.89 -15.29 -21.31
CA ASP A 317 16.06 -16.48 -21.14
C ASP A 317 14.57 -16.11 -21.20
N GLU A 318 14.08 -16.00 -22.43
CA GLU A 318 12.68 -15.67 -22.73
C GLU A 318 11.69 -16.69 -22.17
N ARG A 319 12.06 -17.95 -22.06
CA ARG A 319 11.19 -19.00 -21.52
C ARG A 319 10.99 -18.83 -20.04
N SER A 320 12.08 -18.74 -19.27
CA SER A 320 12.04 -18.52 -17.82
C SER A 320 11.29 -17.22 -17.47
N TYR A 321 11.53 -16.14 -18.25
CA TYR A 321 10.83 -14.88 -18.08
C TYR A 321 9.30 -15.03 -18.25
N ARG A 322 8.85 -15.66 -19.35
CA ARG A 322 7.42 -15.85 -19.66
C ARG A 322 6.74 -16.78 -18.66
N ASP A 323 7.38 -17.86 -18.28
CA ASP A 323 6.84 -18.83 -17.33
C ASP A 323 6.69 -18.20 -15.94
N THR A 324 7.68 -17.44 -15.46
CA THR A 324 7.64 -16.72 -14.20
C THR A 324 6.56 -15.63 -14.21
N LEU A 325 6.50 -14.83 -15.28
CA LEU A 325 5.52 -13.76 -15.38
C LEU A 325 4.09 -14.29 -15.45
N SER A 326 3.83 -15.30 -16.30
CA SER A 326 2.49 -15.88 -16.46
C SER A 326 1.98 -16.52 -15.15
N ALA A 327 2.85 -17.25 -14.44
CA ALA A 327 2.49 -17.86 -13.16
C ALA A 327 2.18 -16.79 -12.08
N THR A 328 3.04 -15.77 -11.98
CA THR A 328 2.85 -14.65 -11.02
C THR A 328 1.59 -13.86 -11.33
N LEU A 329 1.33 -13.57 -12.60
CA LEU A 329 0.16 -12.82 -13.06
C LEU A 329 -1.14 -13.55 -12.70
N ARG A 330 -1.23 -14.85 -12.95
CA ARG A 330 -2.40 -15.67 -12.57
C ARG A 330 -2.64 -15.66 -11.07
N GLY A 331 -1.58 -15.83 -10.28
CA GLY A 331 -1.68 -15.78 -8.82
C GLY A 331 -2.19 -14.42 -8.32
N VAL A 332 -1.64 -13.31 -8.83
CA VAL A 332 -2.07 -11.96 -8.46
C VAL A 332 -3.49 -11.66 -8.92
N LEU A 333 -3.91 -12.11 -10.10
CA LEU A 333 -5.30 -11.96 -10.55
C LEU A 333 -6.27 -12.66 -9.58
N LEU A 334 -6.04 -13.93 -9.24
CA LEU A 334 -6.89 -14.67 -8.31
C LEU A 334 -6.95 -14.01 -6.93
N LEU A 335 -5.82 -13.56 -6.39
CA LEU A 335 -5.77 -12.87 -5.09
C LEU A 335 -6.45 -11.49 -5.14
N SER A 336 -6.36 -10.76 -6.26
CA SER A 336 -7.06 -9.48 -6.43
C SER A 336 -8.57 -9.65 -6.54
N PHE A 337 -9.05 -10.67 -7.25
CA PHE A 337 -10.47 -11.00 -7.30
C PHE A 337 -11.00 -11.45 -5.93
N LEU A 338 -10.24 -12.26 -5.19
CA LEU A 338 -10.59 -12.64 -3.82
C LEU A 338 -10.71 -11.40 -2.92
N GLY A 339 -9.69 -10.51 -2.96
CA GLY A 339 -9.70 -9.27 -2.19
C GLY A 339 -10.89 -8.38 -2.54
N ALA A 340 -11.21 -8.24 -3.84
CA ALA A 340 -12.36 -7.47 -4.30
C ALA A 340 -13.69 -8.06 -3.79
N ALA A 341 -13.84 -9.39 -3.84
CA ALA A 341 -15.03 -10.08 -3.32
C ALA A 341 -15.21 -9.89 -1.81
N VAL A 342 -14.11 -9.97 -1.04
CA VAL A 342 -14.14 -9.72 0.41
C VAL A 342 -14.53 -8.27 0.71
N LEU A 343 -14.01 -7.30 -0.03
CA LEU A 343 -14.39 -5.89 0.12
C LEU A 343 -15.90 -5.69 -0.12
N VAL A 344 -16.46 -6.27 -1.19
CA VAL A 344 -17.90 -6.18 -1.48
C VAL A 344 -18.72 -6.89 -0.41
N GLY A 345 -18.36 -8.12 -0.05
CA GLY A 345 -19.12 -8.93 0.91
C GLY A 345 -19.10 -8.37 2.33
N ALA A 346 -18.01 -7.68 2.73
CA ALA A 346 -17.87 -7.11 4.06
C ALA A 346 -18.21 -5.61 4.12
N ALA A 347 -18.50 -4.94 2.99
CA ALA A 347 -18.72 -3.49 2.94
C ALA A 347 -19.81 -3.00 3.88
N GLY A 348 -20.98 -3.63 3.87
CA GLY A 348 -22.11 -3.28 4.75
C GLY A 348 -21.78 -3.43 6.25
N PRO A 349 -21.29 -4.60 6.70
CA PRO A 349 -20.80 -4.76 8.07
C PRO A 349 -19.74 -3.75 8.49
N ILE A 350 -18.76 -3.46 7.63
CA ILE A 350 -17.72 -2.46 7.94
C ILE A 350 -18.33 -1.07 8.10
N GLY A 351 -19.26 -0.67 7.20
CA GLY A 351 -19.96 0.60 7.31
C GLY A 351 -20.71 0.76 8.65
N ARG A 352 -21.36 -0.30 9.13
CA ARG A 352 -22.06 -0.30 10.42
C ARG A 352 -21.13 -0.37 11.64
N PHE A 353 -19.94 -0.92 11.47
CA PHE A 353 -18.97 -1.01 12.57
C PHE A 353 -18.39 0.34 12.95
N PHE A 354 -18.02 1.18 11.98
CA PHE A 354 -17.40 2.49 12.24
C PHE A 354 -18.45 3.58 12.51
N PRO A 355 -18.13 4.60 13.35
CA PRO A 355 -19.03 5.69 13.68
C PRO A 355 -19.05 6.78 12.58
N LEU A 356 -19.34 6.38 11.37
CA LEU A 356 -19.51 7.21 10.17
C LEU A 356 -20.82 6.84 9.49
N ASN A 357 -21.21 7.58 8.45
CA ASN A 357 -22.34 7.20 7.62
C ASN A 357 -22.11 5.80 7.03
N ALA A 358 -22.94 4.85 7.48
CA ALA A 358 -22.76 3.42 7.16
C ALA A 358 -22.93 3.14 5.67
N GLU A 359 -23.89 3.80 5.02
CA GLU A 359 -24.20 3.62 3.61
C GLU A 359 -23.09 4.21 2.73
N ALA A 360 -22.67 5.46 3.00
CA ALA A 360 -21.57 6.11 2.31
C ALA A 360 -20.26 5.31 2.45
N THR A 361 -19.97 4.77 3.65
CA THR A 361 -18.77 3.96 3.91
C THR A 361 -18.84 2.64 3.15
N ALA A 362 -19.98 1.93 3.20
CA ALA A 362 -20.15 0.67 2.48
C ALA A 362 -20.08 0.88 0.96
N GLY A 363 -20.76 1.90 0.44
CA GLY A 363 -20.73 2.27 -0.99
C GLY A 363 -19.31 2.59 -1.47
N ALA A 364 -18.55 3.36 -0.68
CA ALA A 364 -17.17 3.70 -1.00
C ALA A 364 -16.27 2.43 -1.04
N ILE A 365 -16.36 1.56 -0.04
CA ILE A 365 -15.56 0.31 0.01
C ILE A 365 -15.90 -0.60 -1.16
N ALA A 366 -17.19 -0.80 -1.45
CA ALA A 366 -17.63 -1.61 -2.58
C ALA A 366 -17.23 -1.00 -3.93
N GLY A 367 -17.32 0.34 -4.07
CA GLY A 367 -16.91 1.06 -5.26
C GLY A 367 -15.42 0.97 -5.58
N TYR A 368 -14.55 0.82 -4.58
CA TYR A 368 -13.12 0.59 -4.76
C TYR A 368 -12.78 -0.84 -5.20
N ALA A 369 -13.63 -1.82 -4.93
CA ALA A 369 -13.32 -3.24 -5.11
C ALA A 369 -12.87 -3.61 -6.54
N PRO A 370 -13.53 -3.16 -7.63
CA PRO A 370 -13.08 -3.48 -8.99
C PRO A 370 -11.67 -2.95 -9.31
N GLY A 371 -11.31 -1.79 -8.75
CA GLY A 371 -10.00 -1.17 -8.94
C GLY A 371 -8.84 -2.02 -8.40
N LEU A 372 -9.11 -2.92 -7.45
CA LEU A 372 -8.09 -3.80 -6.88
C LEU A 372 -7.48 -4.74 -7.92
N ILE A 373 -8.26 -5.15 -8.93
CA ILE A 373 -7.80 -6.01 -10.01
C ILE A 373 -6.75 -5.26 -10.85
N GLY A 374 -7.07 -4.04 -11.29
CA GLY A 374 -6.14 -3.20 -12.05
C GLY A 374 -4.89 -2.83 -11.25
N TYR A 375 -5.05 -2.55 -9.95
CA TYR A 375 -3.95 -2.23 -9.06
C TYR A 375 -3.06 -3.44 -8.74
N GLY A 376 -3.62 -4.65 -8.72
CA GLY A 376 -2.86 -5.91 -8.67
C GLY A 376 -2.05 -6.13 -9.94
N LEU A 377 -2.65 -5.92 -11.11
CA LEU A 377 -1.95 -5.95 -12.40
C LEU A 377 -0.80 -4.95 -12.44
N PHE A 378 -1.01 -3.73 -11.94
CA PHE A 378 0.05 -2.73 -11.81
C PHE A 378 1.25 -3.26 -11.01
N ALA A 379 1.02 -3.94 -9.89
CA ALA A 379 2.10 -4.44 -9.05
C ALA A 379 3.05 -5.40 -9.79
N VAL A 380 2.53 -6.25 -10.68
CA VAL A 380 3.33 -7.25 -11.41
C VAL A 380 3.85 -6.70 -12.72
N LEU A 381 2.97 -6.13 -13.55
CA LEU A 381 3.29 -5.81 -14.93
C LEU A 381 4.24 -4.61 -15.05
N SER A 382 4.17 -3.63 -14.13
CA SER A 382 5.15 -2.55 -14.09
C SER A 382 6.57 -3.07 -13.81
N ARG A 383 6.71 -4.01 -12.86
CA ARG A 383 7.99 -4.65 -12.54
C ARG A 383 8.52 -5.50 -13.71
N ALA A 384 7.64 -6.22 -14.38
CA ALA A 384 8.00 -6.99 -15.58
C ALA A 384 8.54 -6.09 -16.69
N LEU A 385 7.89 -4.96 -16.96
CA LEU A 385 8.36 -3.98 -17.95
C LEU A 385 9.68 -3.32 -17.52
N TYR A 386 9.84 -3.00 -16.24
CA TYR A 386 11.10 -2.45 -15.73
C TYR A 386 12.26 -3.45 -15.85
N ALA A 387 12.02 -4.73 -15.60
CA ALA A 387 13.01 -5.79 -15.78
C ALA A 387 13.51 -5.88 -17.24
N ARG A 388 12.66 -5.52 -18.22
CA ARG A 388 13.01 -5.47 -19.66
C ARG A 388 13.53 -4.11 -20.14
N GLY A 389 13.67 -3.12 -19.25
CA GLY A 389 14.06 -1.77 -19.64
C GLY A 389 12.95 -1.00 -20.38
N ALA A 390 11.73 -1.54 -20.49
CA ALA A 390 10.59 -0.92 -21.16
C ALA A 390 9.93 0.16 -20.28
N THR A 391 10.74 1.03 -19.65
CA THR A 391 10.32 2.02 -18.66
C THR A 391 9.34 3.02 -19.25
N ARG A 392 9.53 3.46 -20.51
CA ARG A 392 8.66 4.45 -21.14
C ARG A 392 7.23 3.97 -21.28
N SER A 393 7.02 2.73 -21.71
CA SER A 393 5.67 2.16 -21.87
C SER A 393 5.00 1.94 -20.51
N ALA A 394 5.73 1.52 -19.49
CA ALA A 394 5.23 1.42 -18.13
C ALA A 394 4.81 2.79 -17.59
N THR A 395 5.68 3.81 -17.71
CA THR A 395 5.40 5.19 -17.29
C THR A 395 4.16 5.76 -17.97
N ALA A 396 4.05 5.61 -19.30
CA ALA A 396 2.89 6.10 -20.05
C ALA A 396 1.58 5.45 -19.58
N ALA A 397 1.57 4.12 -19.40
CA ALA A 397 0.40 3.39 -18.92
C ALA A 397 -0.02 3.82 -17.50
N ILE A 398 0.95 3.96 -16.60
CA ILE A 398 0.69 4.35 -15.20
C ILE A 398 0.16 5.79 -15.16
N THR A 399 0.80 6.71 -15.87
CA THR A 399 0.39 8.11 -15.95
C THR A 399 -1.02 8.25 -16.51
N ALA A 400 -1.33 7.54 -17.62
CA ALA A 400 -2.66 7.56 -18.24
C ALA A 400 -3.73 7.04 -17.26
N GLY A 401 -3.46 5.95 -16.53
CA GLY A 401 -4.38 5.41 -15.54
C GLY A 401 -4.67 6.39 -14.39
N TRP A 402 -3.65 7.06 -13.84
CA TRP A 402 -3.86 8.05 -12.79
C TRP A 402 -4.57 9.30 -13.29
N LEU A 403 -4.28 9.78 -14.51
CA LEU A 403 -4.99 10.93 -15.10
C LEU A 403 -6.43 10.59 -15.50
N ALA A 404 -6.75 9.34 -15.79
CA ALA A 404 -8.12 8.91 -16.03
C ALA A 404 -9.01 9.04 -14.77
N VAL A 405 -8.44 8.96 -13.55
CA VAL A 405 -9.21 9.12 -12.31
C VAL A 405 -9.92 10.47 -12.25
N PRO A 406 -9.27 11.64 -12.34
CA PRO A 406 -9.96 12.92 -12.33
C PRO A 406 -10.88 13.10 -13.55
N LEU A 407 -10.53 12.57 -14.73
CA LEU A 407 -11.36 12.66 -15.92
C LEU A 407 -12.71 11.94 -15.76
N VAL A 408 -12.74 10.83 -15.04
CA VAL A 408 -13.98 10.10 -14.72
C VAL A 408 -14.66 10.71 -13.49
N LEU A 409 -13.90 11.17 -12.49
CA LEU A 409 -14.46 11.73 -11.26
C LEU A 409 -15.25 13.01 -11.50
N LEU A 410 -14.77 13.92 -12.35
CA LEU A 410 -15.40 15.21 -12.57
C LEU A 410 -16.85 15.06 -13.09
N PRO A 411 -17.14 14.33 -14.20
CA PRO A 411 -18.52 14.13 -14.63
C PRO A 411 -19.32 13.28 -13.64
N LEU A 412 -18.73 12.23 -13.06
CA LEU A 412 -19.44 11.35 -12.14
C LEU A 412 -19.89 12.10 -10.87
N SER A 413 -19.04 12.99 -10.35
CA SER A 413 -19.37 13.84 -9.20
C SER A 413 -20.40 14.93 -9.51
N ALA A 414 -20.68 15.23 -10.78
CA ALA A 414 -21.77 16.12 -11.19
C ALA A 414 -23.09 15.37 -11.36
N LEU A 415 -23.04 14.09 -11.71
CA LEU A 415 -24.21 13.24 -11.92
C LEU A 415 -24.77 12.63 -10.63
N LEU A 416 -23.90 12.30 -9.67
CA LEU A 416 -24.30 11.67 -8.42
C LEU A 416 -24.63 12.71 -7.33
N PRO A 417 -25.54 12.37 -6.39
CA PRO A 417 -25.83 13.20 -5.23
C PRO A 417 -24.59 13.54 -4.40
N VAL A 418 -24.65 14.64 -3.65
CA VAL A 418 -23.54 15.07 -2.76
C VAL A 418 -23.20 14.00 -1.72
N ALA A 419 -24.18 13.25 -1.24
CA ALA A 419 -24.00 12.14 -0.31
C ALA A 419 -23.12 11.02 -0.88
N ASP A 420 -23.14 10.82 -2.20
CA ASP A 420 -22.41 9.77 -2.92
C ASP A 420 -21.03 10.21 -3.44
N ARG A 421 -20.50 11.34 -2.95
CA ARG A 421 -19.20 11.86 -3.39
C ARG A 421 -18.07 10.86 -3.26
N VAL A 422 -18.02 10.13 -2.15
CA VAL A 422 -16.96 9.15 -1.91
C VAL A 422 -17.15 7.90 -2.77
N LEU A 423 -18.41 7.51 -3.05
CA LEU A 423 -18.72 6.47 -4.02
C LEU A 423 -18.23 6.88 -5.42
N ALA A 424 -18.51 8.13 -5.85
CA ALA A 424 -18.01 8.66 -7.13
C ALA A 424 -16.48 8.57 -7.23
N VAL A 425 -15.76 8.95 -6.16
CA VAL A 425 -14.31 8.83 -6.07
C VAL A 425 -13.86 7.37 -6.19
N ALA A 426 -14.51 6.46 -5.49
CA ALA A 426 -14.16 5.04 -5.48
C ALA A 426 -14.36 4.40 -6.87
N LEU A 427 -15.47 4.70 -7.53
CA LEU A 427 -15.76 4.25 -8.90
C LEU A 427 -14.78 4.84 -9.92
N ALA A 428 -14.47 6.13 -9.83
CA ALA A 428 -13.51 6.79 -10.70
C ALA A 428 -12.09 6.20 -10.53
N ASN A 429 -11.68 5.95 -9.27
CA ASN A 429 -10.42 5.27 -9.00
C ASN A 429 -10.41 3.85 -9.60
N SER A 430 -11.50 3.10 -9.46
CA SER A 430 -11.63 1.76 -10.02
C SER A 430 -11.51 1.78 -11.55
N ALA A 431 -12.17 2.73 -12.24
CA ALA A 431 -12.06 2.90 -13.67
C ALA A 431 -10.61 3.24 -14.09
N GLY A 432 -9.95 4.18 -13.39
CA GLY A 432 -8.55 4.54 -13.65
C GLY A 432 -7.59 3.38 -13.46
N MET A 433 -7.77 2.59 -12.41
CA MET A 433 -6.92 1.43 -12.13
C MET A 433 -7.15 0.28 -13.11
N LEU A 434 -8.39 0.03 -13.54
CA LEU A 434 -8.69 -0.96 -14.58
C LEU A 434 -8.08 -0.55 -15.93
N LEU A 435 -8.16 0.73 -16.30
CA LEU A 435 -7.50 1.27 -17.49
C LEU A 435 -5.97 1.09 -17.39
N LEU A 436 -5.38 1.46 -16.26
CA LEU A 436 -3.95 1.30 -15.99
C LEU A 436 -3.52 -0.17 -16.17
N GLY A 437 -4.23 -1.10 -15.55
CA GLY A 437 -3.99 -2.53 -15.67
C GLY A 437 -4.11 -3.03 -17.11
N GLY A 438 -5.14 -2.60 -17.83
CA GLY A 438 -5.36 -2.92 -19.25
C GLY A 438 -4.24 -2.41 -20.17
N LEU A 439 -3.81 -1.15 -19.98
CA LEU A 439 -2.69 -0.58 -20.73
C LEU A 439 -1.38 -1.30 -20.47
N LEU A 440 -1.12 -1.70 -19.21
CA LEU A 440 0.06 -2.50 -18.87
C LEU A 440 0.01 -3.90 -19.47
N LEU A 441 -1.16 -4.56 -19.54
CA LEU A 441 -1.33 -5.83 -20.26
C LEU A 441 -0.97 -5.69 -21.74
N VAL A 442 -1.45 -4.64 -22.40
CA VAL A 442 -1.08 -4.35 -23.80
C VAL A 442 0.41 -4.09 -23.94
N ALA A 443 1.01 -3.31 -23.04
CA ALA A 443 2.45 -3.01 -23.06
C ALA A 443 3.30 -4.29 -22.91
N VAL A 444 2.94 -5.18 -21.96
CA VAL A 444 3.63 -6.46 -21.76
C VAL A 444 3.44 -7.38 -22.97
N ARG A 445 2.24 -7.46 -23.53
CA ARG A 445 1.98 -8.25 -24.75
C ARG A 445 2.87 -7.81 -25.91
N ARG A 446 3.09 -6.49 -26.07
CA ARG A 446 3.98 -5.94 -27.10
C ARG A 446 5.46 -6.22 -26.81
N ALA A 447 5.87 -6.17 -25.54
CA ALA A 447 7.27 -6.32 -25.15
C ALA A 447 7.72 -7.79 -25.00
N ALA A 448 6.83 -8.71 -24.60
CA ALA A 448 7.15 -10.10 -24.23
C ALA A 448 6.36 -11.15 -25.03
N GLY A 449 5.42 -10.71 -25.87
CA GLY A 449 4.54 -11.58 -26.63
C GLY A 449 3.34 -12.10 -25.83
N SER A 450 2.38 -12.74 -26.53
CA SER A 450 1.15 -13.26 -25.91
C SER A 450 1.41 -14.42 -24.94
N ALA A 451 2.48 -15.20 -25.15
CA ALA A 451 2.86 -16.30 -24.27
C ALA A 451 3.16 -15.86 -22.82
N ALA A 452 3.65 -14.62 -22.64
CA ALA A 452 3.88 -14.04 -21.30
C ALA A 452 2.58 -13.85 -20.49
N LEU A 453 1.42 -13.82 -21.15
CA LEU A 453 0.09 -13.70 -20.55
C LEU A 453 -0.68 -15.05 -20.55
N ALA A 454 0.01 -16.17 -20.74
CA ALA A 454 -0.61 -17.49 -20.84
C ALA A 454 -1.43 -17.83 -19.60
N GLY A 455 -2.71 -18.21 -19.81
CA GLY A 455 -3.65 -18.56 -18.75
C GLY A 455 -4.25 -17.38 -17.98
N ALA A 456 -3.84 -16.13 -18.24
CA ALA A 456 -4.38 -14.95 -17.53
C ALA A 456 -5.89 -14.79 -17.73
N ALA A 457 -6.40 -14.96 -18.95
CA ALA A 457 -7.84 -14.88 -19.25
C ALA A 457 -8.64 -15.95 -18.48
N ARG A 458 -8.13 -17.19 -18.43
CA ARG A 458 -8.76 -18.28 -17.66
C ARG A 458 -8.75 -17.98 -16.16
N ALA A 459 -7.61 -17.54 -15.60
CA ALA A 459 -7.51 -17.16 -14.21
C ALA A 459 -8.43 -15.96 -13.87
N ALA A 460 -8.54 -14.99 -14.78
CA ALA A 460 -9.46 -13.86 -14.63
C ALA A 460 -10.92 -14.31 -14.66
N GLY A 461 -11.30 -15.20 -15.59
CA GLY A 461 -12.66 -15.78 -15.64
C GLY A 461 -13.01 -16.59 -14.39
N ALA A 462 -12.11 -17.48 -13.95
CA ALA A 462 -12.31 -18.25 -12.72
C ALA A 462 -12.36 -17.32 -11.48
N GLY A 463 -11.48 -16.32 -11.42
CA GLY A 463 -11.46 -15.31 -10.36
C GLY A 463 -12.74 -14.48 -10.32
N LEU A 464 -13.25 -14.05 -11.47
CA LEU A 464 -14.49 -13.27 -11.58
C LEU A 464 -15.70 -14.11 -11.11
N LEU A 465 -15.82 -15.36 -11.60
CA LEU A 465 -16.90 -16.26 -11.18
C LEU A 465 -16.84 -16.53 -9.68
N GLY A 466 -15.64 -16.81 -9.14
CA GLY A 466 -15.44 -16.99 -7.71
C GLY A 466 -15.78 -15.73 -6.91
N ALA A 467 -15.40 -14.54 -7.40
CA ALA A 467 -15.68 -13.28 -6.73
C ALA A 467 -17.17 -12.97 -6.71
N VAL A 468 -17.86 -13.12 -7.83
CA VAL A 468 -19.31 -12.91 -7.91
C VAL A 468 -20.05 -13.89 -7.01
N ALA A 469 -19.75 -15.19 -7.10
CA ALA A 469 -20.38 -16.21 -6.26
C ALA A 469 -20.15 -15.97 -4.75
N GLY A 470 -18.90 -15.66 -4.37
CA GLY A 470 -18.54 -15.36 -2.98
C GLY A 470 -19.23 -14.11 -2.44
N ALA A 471 -19.23 -13.01 -3.23
CA ALA A 471 -19.93 -11.79 -2.84
C ALA A 471 -21.45 -11.99 -2.70
N LEU A 472 -22.08 -12.68 -3.65
CA LEU A 472 -23.51 -12.98 -3.59
C LEU A 472 -23.85 -13.85 -2.37
N ALA A 473 -23.04 -14.89 -2.07
CA ALA A 473 -23.22 -15.72 -0.89
C ALA A 473 -23.15 -14.91 0.41
N ALA A 474 -22.18 -13.99 0.52
CA ALA A 474 -22.05 -13.10 1.69
C ALA A 474 -23.24 -12.14 1.81
N LEU A 475 -23.66 -11.52 0.71
CA LEU A 475 -24.82 -10.61 0.70
C LEU A 475 -26.12 -11.36 1.04
N TRP A 476 -26.28 -12.58 0.56
CA TRP A 476 -27.41 -13.45 0.90
C TRP A 476 -27.43 -13.81 2.39
N LEU A 477 -26.27 -14.23 2.94
CA LEU A 477 -26.13 -14.48 4.38
C LEU A 477 -26.51 -13.25 5.21
N LEU A 478 -26.02 -12.07 4.84
CA LEU A 478 -26.33 -10.83 5.55
C LEU A 478 -27.82 -10.48 5.52
N ARG A 479 -28.51 -10.76 4.40
CA ARG A 479 -29.98 -10.59 4.31
C ARG A 479 -30.73 -11.54 5.23
N LEU A 480 -30.30 -12.81 5.34
CA LEU A 480 -30.91 -13.79 6.24
C LEU A 480 -30.75 -13.38 7.71
N VAL A 481 -29.58 -12.89 8.09
CA VAL A 481 -29.29 -12.46 9.47
C VAL A 481 -29.95 -11.11 9.81
N ALA A 482 -30.25 -10.29 8.81
CA ALA A 482 -30.90 -8.98 9.00
C ALA A 482 -32.41 -9.05 9.23
N GLN A 483 -33.03 -10.20 9.17
CA GLN A 483 -34.49 -10.38 9.34
C GLN A 483 -35.00 -10.24 10.80
N GLY A 484 -34.12 -9.85 11.75
CA GLY A 484 -34.51 -9.54 13.13
C GLY A 484 -34.81 -8.05 13.30
N ASP A 485 -35.76 -7.71 14.21
CA ASP A 485 -36.31 -6.36 14.45
C ASP A 485 -35.34 -5.39 15.12
N GLY A 486 -34.13 -5.20 14.64
CA GLY A 486 -33.21 -4.22 15.21
C GLY A 486 -31.96 -3.94 14.38
N THR A 487 -31.46 -2.69 14.45
CA THR A 487 -30.13 -2.37 13.91
C THR A 487 -29.06 -3.15 14.69
N PRO A 488 -28.22 -3.95 14.02
CA PRO A 488 -27.23 -4.76 14.72
C PRO A 488 -26.24 -3.88 15.47
N THR A 489 -25.90 -4.28 16.69
CA THR A 489 -24.84 -3.60 17.44
C THR A 489 -23.52 -3.62 16.65
N ARG A 490 -22.62 -2.67 16.91
CA ARG A 490 -21.32 -2.59 16.23
C ARG A 490 -20.52 -3.89 16.33
N TRP A 491 -20.57 -4.57 17.47
CA TRP A 491 -19.88 -5.85 17.67
C TRP A 491 -20.49 -6.99 16.87
N VAL A 492 -21.81 -6.99 16.70
CA VAL A 492 -22.51 -7.91 15.80
C VAL A 492 -22.12 -7.62 14.35
N ALA A 493 -22.02 -6.36 13.96
CA ALA A 493 -21.55 -5.96 12.62
C ALA A 493 -20.11 -6.43 12.37
N LEU A 494 -19.21 -6.33 13.36
CA LEU A 494 -17.85 -6.86 13.24
C LEU A 494 -17.89 -8.39 13.01
N GLY A 495 -18.67 -9.14 13.80
CA GLY A 495 -18.83 -10.58 13.64
C GLY A 495 -19.40 -10.95 12.26
N GLN A 496 -20.40 -10.19 11.78
CA GLN A 496 -20.97 -10.35 10.44
C GLN A 496 -19.91 -10.11 9.34
N GLY A 497 -19.07 -9.09 9.49
CA GLY A 497 -17.97 -8.80 8.55
C GLY A 497 -16.93 -9.91 8.48
N MET A 498 -16.52 -10.44 9.64
CA MET A 498 -15.60 -11.59 9.71
C MET A 498 -16.20 -12.84 9.07
N LEU A 499 -17.45 -13.16 9.40
CA LEU A 499 -18.15 -14.31 8.84
C LEU A 499 -18.33 -14.18 7.32
N SER A 500 -18.72 -12.99 6.84
CA SER A 500 -18.80 -12.69 5.41
C SER A 500 -17.47 -12.89 4.70
N GLY A 501 -16.37 -12.41 5.27
CA GLY A 501 -15.02 -12.57 4.71
C GLY A 501 -14.61 -14.05 4.61
N VAL A 502 -14.90 -14.85 5.65
CA VAL A 502 -14.64 -16.30 5.64
C VAL A 502 -15.50 -17.01 4.59
N LEU A 503 -16.79 -16.69 4.54
CA LEU A 503 -17.72 -17.28 3.55
C LEU A 503 -17.29 -16.96 2.12
N VAL A 504 -16.96 -15.70 1.84
CA VAL A 504 -16.39 -15.29 0.54
C VAL A 504 -15.16 -16.12 0.20
N GLY A 505 -14.23 -16.27 1.13
CA GLY A 505 -13.01 -17.05 0.93
C GLY A 505 -13.28 -18.51 0.60
N VAL A 506 -14.18 -19.16 1.33
CA VAL A 506 -14.56 -20.57 1.12
C VAL A 506 -15.24 -20.74 -0.24
N VAL A 507 -16.26 -19.94 -0.54
CA VAL A 507 -17.00 -20.02 -1.82
C VAL A 507 -16.08 -19.70 -3.00
N PHE A 508 -15.27 -18.67 -2.89
CA PHE A 508 -14.28 -18.30 -3.92
C PHE A 508 -13.34 -19.46 -4.23
N LEU A 509 -12.72 -20.04 -3.21
CA LEU A 509 -11.79 -21.17 -3.38
C LEU A 509 -12.49 -22.39 -3.96
N ALA A 510 -13.73 -22.68 -3.56
CA ALA A 510 -14.52 -23.79 -4.10
C ALA A 510 -14.81 -23.59 -5.60
N VAL A 511 -15.26 -22.38 -6.00
CA VAL A 511 -15.55 -22.08 -7.40
C VAL A 511 -14.28 -22.12 -8.25
N VAL A 512 -13.19 -21.47 -7.79
CA VAL A 512 -11.91 -21.50 -8.51
C VAL A 512 -11.37 -22.94 -8.61
N TRP A 513 -11.53 -23.75 -7.57
CA TRP A 513 -11.17 -25.17 -7.61
C TRP A 513 -11.97 -25.97 -8.67
N LEU A 514 -13.25 -25.67 -8.82
CA LEU A 514 -14.11 -26.35 -9.82
C LEU A 514 -13.75 -25.91 -11.25
N VAL A 515 -13.45 -24.63 -11.46
CA VAL A 515 -13.22 -24.04 -12.79
C VAL A 515 -11.75 -24.18 -13.22
N ASP A 516 -10.79 -23.94 -12.31
CA ASP A 516 -9.36 -23.95 -12.62
C ASP A 516 -8.52 -24.64 -11.54
N ARG A 517 -8.54 -25.98 -11.55
CA ARG A 517 -7.74 -26.80 -10.63
C ARG A 517 -6.24 -26.67 -10.81
N ARG A 518 -5.78 -26.21 -12.00
CA ARG A 518 -4.35 -26.21 -12.36
C ARG A 518 -3.57 -25.17 -11.56
N ASP A 519 -4.13 -24.01 -11.36
CA ASP A 519 -3.43 -22.91 -10.68
C ASP A 519 -3.49 -23.05 -9.14
N LEU A 520 -4.46 -23.78 -8.57
CA LEU A 520 -4.55 -24.03 -7.13
C LEU A 520 -3.71 -25.23 -6.63
N ARG A 521 -3.44 -26.22 -7.46
CA ARG A 521 -2.68 -27.43 -7.06
C ARG A 521 -1.30 -27.10 -6.47
N PRO A 522 -0.46 -26.22 -7.04
CA PRO A 522 0.85 -25.88 -6.48
C PRO A 522 0.75 -25.20 -5.11
N VAL A 523 -0.24 -24.33 -4.92
CA VAL A 523 -0.49 -23.61 -3.66
C VAL A 523 -0.91 -24.58 -2.56
N LEU A 524 -1.85 -25.48 -2.85
CA LEU A 524 -2.32 -26.50 -1.91
C LEU A 524 -1.25 -27.53 -1.57
N ALA A 525 -0.42 -27.91 -2.55
CA ALA A 525 0.73 -28.78 -2.32
C ALA A 525 1.77 -28.12 -1.40
N GLY A 526 2.02 -26.82 -1.57
CA GLY A 526 2.89 -26.04 -0.68
C GLY A 526 2.36 -25.95 0.75
N LEU A 527 1.06 -25.73 0.92
CA LEU A 527 0.39 -25.71 2.24
C LEU A 527 0.43 -27.09 2.90
N ARG A 528 0.16 -28.17 2.16
CA ARG A 528 0.26 -29.57 2.66
C ARG A 528 1.68 -29.91 3.14
N ARG A 529 2.71 -29.41 2.48
CA ARG A 529 4.10 -29.64 2.91
C ARG A 529 4.46 -28.93 4.21
N ARG A 530 3.76 -27.85 4.55
CA ARG A 530 3.96 -27.06 5.79
C ARG A 530 3.13 -27.54 6.99
N LEU A 531 2.12 -28.38 6.76
CA LEU A 531 1.35 -28.99 7.84
C LEU A 531 2.20 -30.00 8.61
N PRO A 532 2.13 -29.99 9.98
CA PRO A 532 2.82 -30.98 10.81
C PRO A 532 2.47 -32.40 10.40
N ALA A 533 3.43 -33.31 10.48
CA ALA A 533 3.30 -34.70 10.04
C ALA A 533 2.07 -35.45 10.63
N ARG A 534 1.58 -34.99 11.77
CA ARG A 534 0.38 -35.54 12.45
C ARG A 534 -0.95 -35.31 11.70
N LEU A 535 -1.01 -34.31 10.78
CA LEU A 535 -2.19 -34.00 9.96
C LEU A 535 -2.06 -34.49 8.50
N ARG A 536 -0.91 -35.05 8.13
CA ARG A 536 -0.75 -35.76 6.85
C ARG A 536 -1.40 -37.13 7.03
N GLY A 537 -2.60 -37.34 6.48
CA GLY A 537 -3.30 -38.61 6.56
C GLY A 537 -2.35 -39.78 6.20
N ARG A 538 -2.42 -40.87 6.99
CA ARG A 538 -1.73 -42.12 6.78
C ARG A 538 -1.87 -42.55 5.30
N GLN A 539 -0.79 -42.40 4.54
CA GLN A 539 -0.68 -43.13 3.28
C GLN A 539 -0.60 -44.61 3.62
N LYS A 540 -1.59 -45.39 3.20
CA LYS A 540 -1.53 -46.86 3.24
C LYS A 540 -0.29 -47.25 2.45
N ASP A 541 0.74 -47.73 3.13
CA ASP A 541 1.82 -48.49 2.53
C ASP A 541 1.23 -49.80 1.98
N GLY A 542 0.92 -49.80 0.71
CA GLY A 542 0.65 -51.03 -0.05
C GLY A 542 2.01 -51.65 -0.46
N SER A 543 2.67 -52.31 0.46
CA SER A 543 3.73 -53.25 0.11
C SER A 543 3.11 -54.48 -0.54
N PRO A 544 3.60 -54.92 -1.73
CA PRO A 544 3.21 -56.23 -2.29
C PRO A 544 3.78 -57.36 -1.41
N PRO A 545 3.09 -58.51 -1.30
CA PRO A 545 3.61 -59.62 -0.53
C PRO A 545 4.86 -60.20 -1.17
N GLU A 546 5.90 -60.40 -0.36
CA GLU A 546 7.10 -61.17 -0.74
C GLU A 546 6.68 -62.58 -1.15
N GLN A 547 6.96 -62.94 -2.41
CA GLN A 547 6.94 -64.30 -2.88
C GLN A 547 8.13 -65.03 -2.27
N GLY A 548 7.86 -65.96 -1.38
CA GLY A 548 8.87 -66.84 -0.84
C GLY A 548 9.41 -67.78 -1.94
N ASP A 549 10.72 -67.69 -2.13
CA ASP A 549 11.49 -68.72 -2.86
C ASP A 549 11.65 -69.95 -1.99
N GLY A 550 10.93 -71.01 -2.37
CA GLY A 550 11.23 -72.35 -1.92
C GLY A 550 12.46 -72.90 -2.64
N LYS A 551 13.47 -73.25 -1.86
CA LYS A 551 14.55 -74.13 -2.32
C LYS A 551 14.29 -75.53 -1.84
N GLU A 552 14.25 -76.45 -2.81
CA GLU A 552 14.95 -77.72 -2.74
C GLU A 552 16.29 -77.64 -3.47
#